data_75dff8586507eed531cb32746d1a74a8
#
_entry.id   75dff8586507eed531cb32746d1a74a8
#
_cell.length_a   1.000
_cell.length_b   1.000
_cell.length_c   1.000
_cell.angle_alpha   90.00
_cell.angle_beta   90.00
_cell.angle_gamma   90.00
#
_symmetry.space_group_name_H-M   'P 1'
#
loop_
_entity.id
_entity.type
_entity.pdbx_description
1 polymer ?
#
loop_
_entity_poly.entity_id
_entity_poly.type
_entity_poly.pdbx_seq_one_letter_code
_entity_poly.pdbx_strand_id
1 'polypeptide(L)'
;MGSSVFHRYVDVDVCSASTIEHLKNTLRDGEVMVFFYCNFRNELSRSSTQLMRSLLSQLFCHIDDHGIDPGDLPNKILEGKSKGTLSLNNLNKLCDLVSDAASCFLWNPVIVIDALDECSDIEALLDALITLNLGDVRLLVTSRPDPIITRHFSRLPSLSFESVTKELAVDISLHIGRVFESHKQLRSADAEMRREIQSGLNGKAEGR
;
A
#
# COMPACT_ATOMS: atom_id res chain seq x y z
N MET A 1 -0.80 -23.07 1.33
CA MET A 1 -0.73 -22.28 0.08
C MET A 1 -0.01 -21.00 0.41
N GLY A 2 1.10 -20.68 -0.25
CA GLY A 2 1.99 -19.62 0.16
C GLY A 2 1.37 -18.24 -0.01
N SER A 3 1.39 -17.44 1.03
CA SER A 3 1.14 -16.00 1.01
C SER A 3 2.25 -15.36 0.15
N SER A 4 1.87 -14.69 -0.94
CA SER A 4 2.82 -14.01 -1.80
C SER A 4 2.86 -12.53 -1.45
N VAL A 5 3.98 -12.06 -0.93
CA VAL A 5 4.28 -10.63 -0.77
C VAL A 5 5.00 -10.16 -2.02
N PHE A 6 4.46 -9.12 -2.65
CA PHE A 6 5.13 -8.44 -3.73
C PHE A 6 5.73 -7.14 -3.19
N HIS A 7 7.06 -7.07 -3.16
CA HIS A 7 7.78 -5.83 -2.92
C HIS A 7 7.97 -5.12 -4.26
N ARG A 8 7.42 -3.95 -4.39
CA ARG A 8 7.54 -3.17 -5.61
C ARG A 8 8.27 -1.87 -5.29
N TYR A 9 9.46 -1.68 -5.84
CA TYR A 9 10.18 -0.40 -5.79
C TYR A 9 9.77 0.45 -6.99
N VAL A 10 9.10 1.57 -6.77
CA VAL A 10 8.69 2.51 -7.83
C VAL A 10 8.75 3.93 -7.32
N ASP A 11 8.97 4.88 -8.23
CA ASP A 11 8.59 6.28 -8.01
C ASP A 11 7.07 6.35 -7.85
N VAL A 12 6.66 6.66 -6.64
CA VAL A 12 5.59 5.97 -5.92
C VAL A 12 4.20 6.50 -6.22
N ASP A 13 4.05 7.79 -6.57
CA ASP A 13 2.72 8.41 -6.50
C ASP A 13 1.76 8.03 -7.64
N VAL A 14 2.25 7.66 -8.82
CA VAL A 14 1.39 7.37 -9.99
C VAL A 14 1.12 5.87 -10.15
N CYS A 15 2.12 5.03 -9.86
CA CYS A 15 1.96 3.58 -10.02
C CYS A 15 1.10 2.94 -8.93
N SER A 16 1.09 3.51 -7.72
CA SER A 16 0.35 2.94 -6.61
C SER A 16 -1.14 3.11 -6.77
N ALA A 17 -1.60 4.30 -7.18
CA ALA A 17 -3.02 4.53 -7.45
C ALA A 17 -3.52 3.61 -8.59
N SER A 18 -2.75 3.48 -9.67
CA SER A 18 -3.07 2.59 -10.80
C SER A 18 -3.04 1.13 -10.39
N THR A 19 -2.09 0.71 -9.53
CA THR A 19 -2.01 -0.66 -9.01
C THR A 19 -3.19 -0.97 -8.11
N ILE A 20 -3.58 -0.07 -7.22
CA ILE A 20 -4.75 -0.21 -6.36
C ILE A 20 -6.02 -0.31 -7.20
N GLU A 21 -6.18 0.55 -8.20
CA GLU A 21 -7.33 0.50 -9.10
C GLU A 21 -7.37 -0.81 -9.90
N HIS A 22 -6.23 -1.26 -10.42
CA HIS A 22 -6.14 -2.55 -11.10
C HIS A 22 -6.48 -3.72 -10.16
N LEU A 23 -5.95 -3.72 -8.94
CA LEU A 23 -6.27 -4.73 -7.94
C LEU A 23 -7.75 -4.74 -7.61
N LYS A 24 -8.38 -3.56 -7.39
CA LYS A 24 -9.84 -3.46 -7.15
C LYS A 24 -10.65 -4.12 -8.26
N ASN A 25 -10.24 -3.92 -9.52
CA ASN A 25 -10.93 -4.46 -10.68
C ASN A 25 -10.66 -5.96 -10.92
N THR A 26 -9.66 -6.55 -10.25
CA THR A 26 -9.28 -7.96 -10.39
C THR A 26 -9.64 -8.81 -9.18
N LEU A 27 -10.15 -8.21 -8.11
CA LEU A 27 -10.65 -8.93 -6.95
C LEU A 27 -11.86 -9.79 -7.35
N ARG A 28 -11.93 -10.98 -6.78
CA ARG A 28 -13.09 -11.86 -6.92
C ARG A 28 -14.20 -11.43 -6.01
N ASP A 29 -15.41 -11.92 -6.28
CA ASP A 29 -16.55 -11.70 -5.38
C ASP A 29 -16.22 -12.21 -3.98
N GLY A 30 -16.41 -11.34 -2.98
CA GLY A 30 -16.11 -11.61 -1.58
C GLY A 30 -14.63 -11.44 -1.17
N GLU A 31 -13.72 -11.11 -2.09
CA GLU A 31 -12.37 -10.65 -1.72
C GLU A 31 -12.40 -9.16 -1.37
N VAL A 32 -11.70 -8.79 -0.32
CA VAL A 32 -11.61 -7.38 0.12
C VAL A 32 -10.18 -6.87 0.05
N MET A 33 -10.05 -5.58 -0.16
CA MET A 33 -8.77 -4.89 -0.16
C MET A 33 -8.84 -3.66 0.71
N VAL A 34 -7.84 -3.51 1.56
CA VAL A 34 -7.61 -2.33 2.39
C VAL A 34 -6.24 -1.74 2.07
N PHE A 35 -6.10 -0.42 2.17
CA PHE A 35 -4.86 0.21 1.76
C PHE A 35 -4.50 1.42 2.63
N PHE A 36 -3.21 1.75 2.63
CA PHE A 36 -2.70 2.92 3.33
C PHE A 36 -1.55 3.56 2.53
N TYR A 37 -1.57 4.88 2.42
CA TYR A 37 -0.51 5.69 1.83
C TYR A 37 0.30 6.34 2.94
N CYS A 38 1.57 5.96 3.09
CA CYS A 38 2.49 6.65 3.98
C CYS A 38 2.86 8.01 3.36
N ASN A 39 3.00 9.04 4.19
CA ASN A 39 3.41 10.36 3.73
C ASN A 39 4.17 11.07 4.86
N PHE A 40 5.46 11.30 4.66
CA PHE A 40 6.34 11.93 5.65
C PHE A 40 5.96 13.37 6.02
N ARG A 41 5.22 14.06 5.13
CA ARG A 41 4.75 15.44 5.36
C ARG A 41 3.55 15.54 6.30
N ASN A 42 2.88 14.41 6.54
CA ASN A 42 1.70 14.34 7.37
C ASN A 42 1.95 13.39 8.55
N GLU A 43 1.97 13.93 9.78
CA GLU A 43 2.23 13.14 10.99
C GLU A 43 1.27 11.95 11.17
N LEU A 44 0.03 12.11 10.76
CA LEU A 44 -0.95 11.02 10.82
C LEU A 44 -0.63 9.91 9.80
N SER A 45 -0.19 10.28 8.60
CA SER A 45 0.10 9.31 7.53
C SER A 45 1.47 8.66 7.64
N ARG A 46 2.36 9.13 8.51
CA ARG A 46 3.66 8.50 8.79
C ARG A 46 3.66 7.60 10.03
N SER A 47 2.60 7.61 10.83
CA SER A 47 2.54 6.85 12.08
C SER A 47 2.15 5.39 11.84
N SER A 48 2.98 4.45 12.31
CA SER A 48 2.72 3.01 12.26
C SER A 48 1.41 2.61 12.95
N THR A 49 1.08 3.28 14.07
CA THR A 49 -0.18 3.04 14.78
C THR A 49 -1.40 3.57 14.01
N GLN A 50 -1.26 4.70 13.30
CA GLN A 50 -2.33 5.22 12.44
C GLN A 50 -2.55 4.36 11.21
N LEU A 51 -1.48 3.82 10.63
CA LEU A 51 -1.57 2.83 9.57
C LEU A 51 -2.43 1.65 10.02
N MET A 52 -2.09 1.03 11.14
CA MET A 52 -2.85 -0.14 11.65
C MET A 52 -4.30 0.21 12.01
N ARG A 53 -4.55 1.40 12.57
CA ARG A 53 -5.92 1.86 12.84
C ARG A 53 -6.73 2.04 11.56
N SER A 54 -6.11 2.61 10.52
CA SER A 54 -6.76 2.80 9.22
C SER A 54 -7.12 1.46 8.59
N LEU A 55 -6.18 0.49 8.58
CA LEU A 55 -6.44 -0.86 8.08
C LEU A 55 -7.58 -1.53 8.87
N LEU A 56 -7.54 -1.47 10.19
CA LEU A 56 -8.58 -2.03 11.06
C LEU A 56 -9.94 -1.39 10.77
N SER A 57 -10.01 -0.06 10.64
CA SER A 57 -11.25 0.66 10.32
C SER A 57 -11.83 0.24 8.97
N GLN A 58 -10.98 0.08 7.94
CA GLN A 58 -11.43 -0.36 6.62
C GLN A 58 -11.94 -1.81 6.66
N LEU A 59 -11.27 -2.71 7.40
CA LEU A 59 -11.74 -4.08 7.56
C LEU A 59 -13.11 -4.11 8.26
N PHE A 60 -13.33 -3.29 9.28
CA PHE A 60 -14.63 -3.17 9.92
C PHE A 60 -15.72 -2.66 8.97
N CYS A 61 -15.41 -1.66 8.14
CA CYS A 61 -16.36 -1.20 7.12
C CYS A 61 -16.73 -2.34 6.16
N HIS A 62 -15.76 -3.13 5.71
CA HIS A 62 -16.04 -4.29 4.85
C HIS A 62 -16.84 -5.39 5.55
N ILE A 63 -16.60 -5.65 6.85
CA ILE A 63 -17.38 -6.60 7.64
C ILE A 63 -18.84 -6.15 7.68
N ASP A 64 -19.10 -4.86 7.94
CA ASP A 64 -20.44 -4.28 8.01
C ASP A 64 -21.12 -4.27 6.64
N ASP A 65 -20.44 -3.77 5.62
CA ASP A 65 -20.95 -3.66 4.24
C ASP A 65 -21.36 -5.01 3.63
N HIS A 66 -20.65 -6.08 3.99
CA HIS A 66 -20.92 -7.43 3.48
C HIS A 66 -21.77 -8.29 4.43
N GLY A 67 -22.20 -7.73 5.56
CA GLY A 67 -22.97 -8.47 6.58
C GLY A 67 -22.23 -9.68 7.15
N ILE A 68 -20.90 -9.59 7.26
CA ILE A 68 -20.06 -10.66 7.80
C ILE A 68 -20.21 -10.68 9.32
N ASP A 69 -20.35 -11.87 9.90
CA ASP A 69 -20.35 -12.01 11.36
C ASP A 69 -18.96 -11.72 11.92
N PRO A 70 -18.79 -10.65 12.71
CA PRO A 70 -17.51 -10.32 13.32
C PRO A 70 -17.13 -11.27 14.49
N GLY A 71 -17.96 -12.24 14.81
CA GLY A 71 -17.74 -13.15 15.91
C GLY A 71 -17.56 -12.45 17.26
N ASP A 72 -16.51 -12.81 17.99
CA ASP A 72 -16.22 -12.24 19.31
C ASP A 72 -15.39 -10.96 19.29
N LEU A 73 -15.02 -10.45 18.11
CA LEU A 73 -14.15 -9.29 17.95
C LEU A 73 -14.67 -8.01 18.62
N PRO A 74 -15.99 -7.65 18.54
CA PRO A 74 -16.52 -6.49 19.24
C PRO A 74 -16.38 -6.61 20.78
N ASN A 75 -16.62 -7.81 21.33
CA ASN A 75 -16.49 -8.07 22.76
C ASN A 75 -15.04 -7.94 23.22
N LYS A 76 -14.08 -8.49 22.47
CA LYS A 76 -12.64 -8.34 22.76
C LYS A 76 -12.23 -6.86 22.85
N ILE A 77 -12.73 -6.01 21.93
CA ILE A 77 -12.47 -4.57 21.93
C ILE A 77 -13.09 -3.89 23.15
N LEU A 78 -14.36 -4.17 23.44
CA LEU A 78 -15.06 -3.60 24.58
C LEU A 78 -14.42 -3.98 25.91
N GLU A 79 -14.12 -5.26 26.10
CA GLU A 79 -13.44 -5.76 27.29
C GLU A 79 -12.05 -5.17 27.44
N GLY A 80 -11.27 -5.12 26.36
CA GLY A 80 -9.94 -4.54 26.38
C GLY A 80 -9.95 -3.06 26.76
N LYS A 81 -10.98 -2.30 26.30
CA LYS A 81 -11.19 -0.90 26.71
C LYS A 81 -11.57 -0.81 28.19
N SER A 82 -12.54 -1.59 28.65
CA SER A 82 -13.05 -1.54 30.03
C SER A 82 -11.98 -1.93 31.05
N LYS A 83 -11.13 -2.90 30.72
CA LYS A 83 -10.02 -3.37 31.56
C LYS A 83 -8.76 -2.50 31.43
N GLY A 84 -8.76 -1.48 30.57
CA GLY A 84 -7.59 -0.65 30.30
C GLY A 84 -6.43 -1.41 29.64
N THR A 85 -6.65 -2.63 29.16
CA THR A 85 -5.63 -3.47 28.52
C THR A 85 -5.50 -3.21 27.02
N LEU A 86 -6.54 -2.63 26.40
CA LEU A 86 -6.51 -2.22 25.00
C LEU A 86 -6.08 -0.76 24.88
N SER A 87 -4.84 -0.56 24.54
CA SER A 87 -4.34 0.73 24.09
C SER A 87 -4.28 0.76 22.57
N LEU A 88 -5.12 1.59 21.96
CA LEU A 88 -5.06 1.82 20.50
C LEU A 88 -3.77 2.57 20.08
N ASN A 89 -2.88 2.87 21.02
CA ASN A 89 -1.53 3.39 20.75
C ASN A 89 -0.46 2.27 20.78
N ASN A 90 -0.85 1.03 21.06
CA ASN A 90 0.06 -0.11 21.07
C ASN A 90 0.00 -0.84 19.72
N LEU A 91 1.11 -0.81 18.99
CA LEU A 91 1.20 -1.38 17.64
C LEU A 91 0.89 -2.88 17.62
N ASN A 92 1.42 -3.65 18.58
CA ASN A 92 1.21 -5.10 18.65
C ASN A 92 -0.29 -5.43 18.87
N LYS A 93 -0.95 -4.68 19.76
CA LYS A 93 -2.39 -4.86 19.99
C LYS A 93 -3.23 -4.51 18.76
N LEU A 94 -2.84 -3.49 18.02
CA LEU A 94 -3.48 -3.16 16.75
C LEU A 94 -3.25 -4.25 15.71
N CYS A 95 -2.03 -4.82 15.66
CA CYS A 95 -1.71 -5.94 14.79
C CYS A 95 -2.59 -7.16 15.10
N ASP A 96 -2.74 -7.52 16.38
CA ASP A 96 -3.62 -8.60 16.82
C ASP A 96 -5.08 -8.37 16.35
N LEU A 97 -5.59 -7.13 16.51
CA LEU A 97 -6.94 -6.78 16.08
C LEU A 97 -7.12 -6.79 14.55
N VAL A 98 -6.10 -6.37 13.79
CA VAL A 98 -6.11 -6.45 12.32
C VAL A 98 -6.13 -7.91 11.88
N SER A 99 -5.35 -8.79 12.52
CA SER A 99 -5.36 -10.23 12.26
C SER A 99 -6.72 -10.86 12.59
N ASP A 100 -7.26 -10.55 13.77
CA ASP A 100 -8.59 -11.03 14.18
C ASP A 100 -9.67 -10.57 13.18
N ALA A 101 -9.65 -9.30 12.74
CA ALA A 101 -10.60 -8.78 11.77
C ALA A 101 -10.42 -9.43 10.38
N ALA A 102 -9.18 -9.66 9.97
CA ALA A 102 -8.88 -10.32 8.71
C ALA A 102 -9.38 -11.77 8.68
N SER A 103 -9.35 -12.46 9.81
CA SER A 103 -9.81 -13.85 9.93
C SER A 103 -11.34 -14.01 9.80
N CYS A 104 -12.11 -12.93 9.88
CA CYS A 104 -13.55 -12.96 9.64
C CYS A 104 -13.93 -13.18 8.17
N PHE A 105 -13.00 -12.93 7.25
CA PHE A 105 -13.25 -13.06 5.81
C PHE A 105 -13.00 -14.48 5.32
N LEU A 106 -13.80 -14.93 4.37
CA LEU A 106 -13.65 -16.24 3.71
C LEU A 106 -12.34 -16.29 2.89
N TRP A 107 -11.95 -15.17 2.30
CA TRP A 107 -10.73 -15.02 1.52
C TRP A 107 -9.79 -14.05 2.25
N ASN A 108 -8.51 -14.39 2.27
CA ASN A 108 -7.50 -13.53 2.89
C ASN A 108 -7.54 -12.11 2.30
N PRO A 109 -7.83 -11.08 3.09
CA PRO A 109 -7.81 -9.70 2.63
C PRO A 109 -6.48 -9.30 2.00
N VAL A 110 -6.53 -8.43 0.99
CA VAL A 110 -5.33 -7.80 0.42
C VAL A 110 -5.06 -6.52 1.18
N ILE A 111 -3.90 -6.41 1.79
CA ILE A 111 -3.41 -5.18 2.43
C ILE A 111 -2.38 -4.55 1.49
N VAL A 112 -2.61 -3.31 1.09
CA VAL A 112 -1.69 -2.53 0.26
C VAL A 112 -1.13 -1.38 1.08
N ILE A 113 0.20 -1.33 1.22
CA ILE A 113 0.88 -0.22 1.90
C ILE A 113 1.81 0.44 0.89
N ASP A 114 1.57 1.71 0.66
CA ASP A 114 2.33 2.51 -0.29
C ASP A 114 3.33 3.41 0.41
N ALA A 115 4.52 3.58 -0.17
CA ALA A 115 5.62 4.39 0.36
C ALA A 115 6.00 4.05 1.79
N LEU A 116 6.22 2.77 2.10
CA LEU A 116 6.53 2.30 3.46
C LEU A 116 7.76 2.99 4.06
N ASP A 117 8.74 3.38 3.25
CA ASP A 117 9.92 4.15 3.67
C ASP A 117 9.61 5.53 4.27
N GLU A 118 8.42 6.05 4.01
CA GLU A 118 7.96 7.32 4.58
C GLU A 118 7.31 7.17 5.97
N CYS A 119 7.19 5.93 6.46
CA CYS A 119 6.61 5.65 7.78
C CYS A 119 7.64 5.83 8.90
N SER A 120 7.22 6.39 10.03
CA SER A 120 8.02 6.42 11.27
C SER A 120 7.98 5.05 11.96
N ASP A 121 8.95 4.80 12.85
CA ASP A 121 9.04 3.57 13.65
C ASP A 121 9.03 2.29 12.80
N ILE A 122 9.79 2.34 11.70
CA ILE A 122 9.75 1.37 10.62
C ILE A 122 10.04 -0.07 11.09
N GLU A 123 11.03 -0.28 11.97
CA GLU A 123 11.42 -1.63 12.40
C GLU A 123 10.28 -2.36 13.11
N ALA A 124 9.62 -1.72 14.07
CA ALA A 124 8.49 -2.31 14.78
C ALA A 124 7.30 -2.58 13.84
N LEU A 125 7.10 -1.69 12.84
CA LEU A 125 6.08 -1.88 11.83
C LEU A 125 6.38 -3.06 10.92
N LEU A 126 7.64 -3.22 10.49
CA LEU A 126 8.06 -4.34 9.65
C LEU A 126 7.83 -5.70 10.33
N ASP A 127 8.16 -5.81 11.62
CA ASP A 127 7.90 -7.01 12.40
C ASP A 127 6.39 -7.33 12.48
N ALA A 128 5.57 -6.30 12.70
CA ALA A 128 4.11 -6.43 12.71
C ALA A 128 3.57 -6.87 11.34
N LEU A 129 4.06 -6.30 10.25
CA LEU A 129 3.65 -6.66 8.88
C LEU A 129 4.06 -8.08 8.50
N ILE A 130 5.25 -8.52 8.91
CA ILE A 130 5.68 -9.92 8.71
C ILE A 130 4.76 -10.85 9.46
N THR A 131 4.40 -10.53 10.70
CA THR A 131 3.48 -11.33 11.51
C THR A 131 2.10 -11.45 10.83
N LEU A 132 1.54 -10.35 10.35
CA LEU A 132 0.28 -10.35 9.59
C LEU A 132 0.37 -11.19 8.32
N ASN A 133 1.48 -11.11 7.58
CA ASN A 133 1.67 -11.86 6.34
C ASN A 133 1.82 -13.39 6.56
N LEU A 134 2.27 -13.82 7.72
CA LEU A 134 2.31 -15.24 8.09
C LEU A 134 0.93 -15.78 8.47
N GLY A 135 -0.04 -14.91 8.71
CA GLY A 135 -1.41 -15.22 9.07
C GLY A 135 -2.38 -15.16 7.88
N ASP A 136 -3.51 -14.52 8.08
CA ASP A 136 -4.67 -14.56 7.18
C ASP A 136 -4.77 -13.34 6.25
N VAL A 137 -3.64 -12.76 5.82
CA VAL A 137 -3.62 -11.62 4.88
C VAL A 137 -2.68 -11.83 3.72
N ARG A 138 -2.92 -11.14 2.62
CA ARG A 138 -2.01 -10.98 1.48
C ARG A 138 -1.45 -9.56 1.50
N LEU A 139 -0.15 -9.41 1.59
CA LEU A 139 0.50 -8.11 1.75
C LEU A 139 1.19 -7.68 0.44
N LEU A 140 0.88 -6.48 -0.02
CA LEU A 140 1.59 -5.76 -1.06
C LEU A 140 2.16 -4.48 -0.46
N VAL A 141 3.47 -4.30 -0.59
CA VAL A 141 4.16 -3.12 -0.06
C VAL A 141 4.98 -2.49 -1.17
N THR A 142 4.92 -1.18 -1.27
CA THR A 142 5.84 -0.39 -2.09
C THR A 142 6.76 0.44 -1.20
N SER A 143 7.99 0.64 -1.63
CA SER A 143 8.98 1.42 -0.90
C SER A 143 10.12 1.83 -1.83
N ARG A 144 10.81 2.93 -1.54
CA ARG A 144 12.14 3.18 -2.10
C ARG A 144 13.14 2.17 -1.56
N PRO A 145 14.29 1.99 -2.24
CA PRO A 145 15.36 1.14 -1.72
C PRO A 145 15.81 1.62 -0.33
N ASP A 146 15.52 0.81 0.68
CA ASP A 146 15.93 1.04 2.06
C ASP A 146 16.57 -0.23 2.62
N PRO A 147 17.78 -0.15 3.22
CA PRO A 147 18.50 -1.32 3.73
C PRO A 147 17.74 -2.08 4.82
N ILE A 148 16.96 -1.39 5.67
CA ILE A 148 16.20 -1.99 6.76
C ILE A 148 15.03 -2.78 6.19
N ILE A 149 14.26 -2.17 5.28
CA ILE A 149 13.13 -2.81 4.61
C ILE A 149 13.60 -4.01 3.80
N THR A 150 14.67 -3.83 3.00
CA THR A 150 15.25 -4.90 2.18
C THR A 150 15.69 -6.09 3.01
N ARG A 151 16.33 -5.85 4.16
CA ARG A 151 16.77 -6.89 5.08
C ARG A 151 15.58 -7.67 5.68
N HIS A 152 14.55 -6.97 6.15
CA HIS A 152 13.39 -7.61 6.77
C HIS A 152 12.59 -8.45 5.77
N PHE A 153 12.43 -7.96 4.55
CA PHE A 153 11.68 -8.64 3.51
C PHE A 153 12.54 -9.51 2.57
N SER A 154 13.81 -9.74 2.90
CA SER A 154 14.77 -10.49 2.06
C SER A 154 14.32 -11.92 1.67
N ARG A 155 13.43 -12.53 2.44
CA ARG A 155 12.87 -13.87 2.19
C ARG A 155 11.55 -13.85 1.42
N LEU A 156 11.04 -12.67 1.10
CA LEU A 156 9.76 -12.49 0.45
C LEU A 156 9.98 -12.16 -1.04
N PRO A 157 9.05 -12.55 -1.93
CA PRO A 157 9.14 -12.18 -3.32
C PRO A 157 9.19 -10.67 -3.48
N SER A 158 10.17 -10.17 -4.23
CA SER A 158 10.33 -8.74 -4.50
C SER A 158 10.51 -8.48 -5.99
N LEU A 159 10.04 -7.34 -6.44
CA LEU A 159 10.20 -6.84 -7.79
C LEU A 159 10.90 -5.48 -7.74
N SER A 160 12.05 -5.35 -8.39
CA SER A 160 12.71 -4.06 -8.58
C SER A 160 12.31 -3.45 -9.92
N PHE A 161 11.99 -2.16 -9.90
CA PHE A 161 11.71 -1.42 -11.15
C PHE A 161 12.96 -1.20 -12.01
N GLU A 162 14.14 -1.30 -11.46
CA GLU A 162 15.38 -1.29 -12.24
C GLU A 162 15.40 -2.42 -13.30
N SER A 163 14.69 -3.51 -13.05
CA SER A 163 14.56 -4.63 -13.99
C SER A 163 13.56 -4.40 -15.12
N VAL A 164 12.72 -3.38 -15.05
CA VAL A 164 11.65 -3.06 -16.02
C VAL A 164 11.73 -1.62 -16.54
N THR A 165 12.95 -1.04 -16.54
CA THR A 165 13.18 0.35 -16.95
C THR A 165 12.70 0.67 -18.37
N LYS A 166 12.79 -0.29 -19.31
CA LYS A 166 12.37 -0.08 -20.69
C LYS A 166 10.85 0.00 -20.81
N GLU A 167 10.14 -0.88 -20.15
CA GLU A 167 8.67 -0.91 -20.10
C GLU A 167 8.16 0.33 -19.40
N LEU A 168 8.80 0.73 -18.31
CA LEU A 168 8.47 1.95 -17.56
C LEU A 168 8.67 3.21 -18.41
N ALA A 169 9.76 3.32 -19.17
CA ALA A 169 10.02 4.45 -20.06
C ALA A 169 8.93 4.58 -21.14
N VAL A 170 8.42 3.46 -21.66
CA VAL A 170 7.30 3.44 -22.61
C VAL A 170 6.03 3.94 -21.95
N ASP A 171 5.70 3.45 -20.76
CA ASP A 171 4.50 3.85 -20.01
C ASP A 171 4.53 5.33 -19.63
N ILE A 172 5.68 5.84 -19.19
CA ILE A 172 5.88 7.27 -18.90
C ILE A 172 5.67 8.09 -20.17
N SER A 173 6.24 7.67 -21.30
CA SER A 173 6.07 8.38 -22.57
C SER A 173 4.61 8.41 -23.03
N LEU A 174 3.88 7.31 -22.86
CA LEU A 174 2.45 7.23 -23.16
C LEU A 174 1.62 8.13 -22.23
N HIS A 175 1.95 8.15 -20.95
CA HIS A 175 1.28 9.01 -19.98
C HIS A 175 1.50 10.50 -20.32
N ILE A 176 2.74 10.90 -20.57
CA ILE A 176 3.08 12.26 -21.02
C ILE A 176 2.28 12.63 -22.26
N GLY A 177 2.21 11.73 -23.25
CA GLY A 177 1.42 11.94 -24.46
C GLY A 177 -0.06 12.22 -24.16
N ARG A 178 -0.68 11.43 -23.29
CA ARG A 178 -2.07 11.64 -22.85
C ARG A 178 -2.27 12.97 -22.12
N VAL A 179 -1.32 13.38 -21.26
CA VAL A 179 -1.36 14.66 -20.57
C VAL A 179 -1.28 15.83 -21.58
N PHE A 180 -0.43 15.73 -22.59
CA PHE A 180 -0.39 16.73 -23.67
C PHE A 180 -1.71 16.85 -24.42
N GLU A 181 -2.41 15.75 -24.66
CA GLU A 181 -3.70 15.77 -25.35
C GLU A 181 -4.85 16.28 -24.46
N SER A 182 -4.83 15.97 -23.16
CA SER A 182 -5.89 16.35 -22.22
C SER A 182 -5.80 17.79 -21.74
N HIS A 183 -4.60 18.36 -21.61
CA HIS A 183 -4.38 19.71 -21.10
C HIS A 183 -4.45 20.77 -22.22
N LYS A 184 -5.43 21.65 -22.14
CA LYS A 184 -5.70 22.68 -23.16
C LYS A 184 -4.48 23.55 -23.50
N GLN A 185 -3.69 23.92 -22.49
CA GLN A 185 -2.47 24.74 -22.67
C GLN A 185 -1.33 23.96 -23.32
N LEU A 186 -1.18 22.67 -23.02
CA LEU A 186 -0.14 21.82 -23.58
C LEU A 186 -0.50 21.32 -24.99
N ARG A 187 -1.78 21.25 -25.31
CA ARG A 187 -2.28 20.90 -26.65
C ARG A 187 -1.84 21.92 -27.70
N SER A 188 -1.67 23.20 -27.34
CA SER A 188 -1.22 24.27 -28.23
C SER A 188 0.31 24.40 -28.33
N ALA A 189 1.08 23.62 -27.55
CA ALA A 189 2.52 23.61 -27.64
C ALA A 189 2.99 23.06 -29.00
N ASP A 190 4.00 23.71 -29.60
CA ASP A 190 4.59 23.25 -30.85
C ASP A 190 5.35 21.93 -30.67
N ALA A 191 5.73 21.30 -31.78
CA ALA A 191 6.37 19.99 -31.77
C ALA A 191 7.78 20.01 -31.13
N GLU A 192 8.44 21.16 -31.12
CA GLU A 192 9.78 21.32 -30.55
C GLU A 192 9.68 21.41 -29.03
N MET A 193 8.81 22.24 -28.51
CA MET A 193 8.53 22.37 -27.08
C MET A 193 8.02 21.06 -26.47
N ARG A 194 7.15 20.33 -27.18
CA ARG A 194 6.70 18.99 -26.73
C ARG A 194 7.85 18.01 -26.59
N ARG A 195 8.76 17.98 -27.58
CA ARG A 195 9.97 17.12 -27.53
C ARG A 195 10.90 17.50 -26.39
N GLU A 196 11.10 18.79 -26.16
CA GLU A 196 11.96 19.29 -25.08
C GLU A 196 11.41 18.92 -23.69
N ILE A 197 10.10 19.15 -23.48
CA ILE A 197 9.43 18.75 -22.23
C ILE A 197 9.50 17.22 -22.04
N GLN A 198 9.20 16.45 -23.08
CA GLN A 198 9.20 14.99 -23.02
C GLN A 198 10.63 14.44 -22.74
N SER A 199 11.64 14.99 -23.40
CA SER A 199 13.04 14.64 -23.16
C SER A 199 13.49 14.99 -21.74
N GLY A 200 13.10 16.18 -21.26
CA GLY A 200 13.43 16.62 -19.90
C GLY A 200 12.76 15.77 -18.80
N LEU A 201 11.53 15.32 -19.04
CA LEU A 201 10.80 14.46 -18.10
C LEU A 201 11.34 13.02 -18.12
N ASN A 202 11.61 12.47 -19.31
CA ASN A 202 12.21 11.14 -19.45
C ASN A 202 13.60 11.09 -18.82
N GLY A 203 14.47 12.08 -19.06
CA GLY A 203 15.79 12.13 -18.45
C GLY A 203 15.78 12.26 -16.93
N LYS A 204 14.74 12.87 -16.34
CA LYS A 204 14.55 12.90 -14.87
C LYS A 204 13.99 11.59 -14.32
N ALA A 205 13.20 10.87 -15.10
CA ALA A 205 12.65 9.58 -14.69
C ALA A 205 13.71 8.46 -14.71
N GLU A 206 14.72 8.54 -15.57
CA GLU A 206 15.83 7.57 -15.63
C GLU A 206 16.89 7.78 -14.53
N GLY A 207 16.93 8.92 -13.89
CA GLY A 207 18.02 9.33 -12.98
C GLY A 207 17.69 9.38 -11.50
N ARG A 208 16.52 8.91 -11.06
CA ARG A 208 16.15 9.01 -9.63
C ARG A 208 15.29 7.86 -9.16
#